data_b5a4c4c151cda10bcad3a018d85f1f52
#
_entry.id   b5a4c4c151cda10bcad3a018d85f1f52
#
_cell.length_a   1.000
_cell.length_b   1.000
_cell.length_c   1.000
_cell.angle_alpha   90.00
_cell.angle_beta   90.00
_cell.angle_gamma   90.00
#
_symmetry.space_group_name_H-M   'P 1'
#
loop_
_entity.id
_entity.type
_entity.pdbx_description
1 polymer ?
#
loop_
_entity_poly.entity_id
_entity_poly.type
_entity_poly.pdbx_seq_one_letter_code
_entity_poly.pdbx_strand_id
1 'polypeptide(L)'
;MEEKKYINWDYSMPGISFCLKSGRVTIFKTTLAVMGYPEFYHFLYNQDTRQLAIEPCKMNDHGAYALVNVKKDETYDVSSMDFVRIMYHENGWNEEISYRIAGVAYPQDRAVEFDLTKALEIHEGRVMEP
;
A
#
# COMPACT_ATOMS: atom_id res chain seq x y z
N MET A 1 -20.06 9.82 24.64
CA MET A 1 -19.07 10.16 23.62
C MET A 1 -18.08 9.02 23.51
N GLU A 2 -17.98 8.44 22.34
CA GLU A 2 -17.05 7.34 22.14
C GLU A 2 -15.61 7.84 22.04
N GLU A 3 -14.71 7.18 22.73
CA GLU A 3 -13.30 7.44 22.58
C GLU A 3 -12.80 6.80 21.29
N LYS A 4 -12.02 7.56 20.52
CA LYS A 4 -11.31 7.00 19.38
C LYS A 4 -10.21 6.10 19.89
N LYS A 5 -10.18 4.87 19.40
CA LYS A 5 -9.15 3.90 19.78
C LYS A 5 -8.17 3.73 18.65
N TYR A 6 -6.91 3.95 18.96
CA TYR A 6 -5.81 3.81 18.03
C TYR A 6 -5.05 2.53 18.34
N ILE A 7 -4.44 1.96 17.31
CA ILE A 7 -3.56 0.81 17.48
C ILE A 7 -2.11 1.23 17.28
N ASN A 8 -1.20 0.48 17.87
CA ASN A 8 0.22 0.61 17.58
C ASN A 8 0.49 -0.21 16.32
N TRP A 9 0.81 0.49 15.22
CA TRP A 9 1.12 -0.20 13.97
C TRP A 9 2.47 -0.92 14.08
N ASP A 10 2.49 -2.18 13.67
CA ASP A 10 3.72 -2.98 13.65
C ASP A 10 4.47 -2.75 12.34
N TYR A 11 5.49 -1.89 12.38
CA TYR A 11 6.29 -1.55 11.20
C TYR A 11 7.23 -2.67 10.76
N SER A 12 7.32 -3.78 11.53
CA SER A 12 8.07 -4.95 11.10
C SER A 12 7.32 -5.78 10.05
N MET A 13 6.01 -5.53 9.91
CA MET A 13 5.18 -6.18 8.89
C MET A 13 5.18 -5.37 7.59
N PRO A 14 5.01 -6.04 6.44
CA PRO A 14 4.75 -5.30 5.21
C PRO A 14 3.49 -4.45 5.32
N GLY A 15 3.49 -3.31 4.66
CA GLY A 15 2.36 -2.40 4.71
C GLY A 15 2.33 -1.45 3.53
N ILE A 16 1.16 -0.87 3.31
CA ILE A 16 0.92 0.13 2.28
C ILE A 16 -0.12 1.12 2.80
N SER A 17 0.00 2.38 2.41
CA SER A 17 -0.99 3.41 2.74
C SER A 17 -1.42 4.16 1.49
N PHE A 18 -2.67 4.63 1.50
CA PHE A 18 -3.26 5.40 0.40
C PHE A 18 -3.79 6.73 0.94
N CYS A 19 -3.53 7.81 0.21
CA CYS A 19 -4.07 9.14 0.51
C CYS A 19 -4.61 9.75 -0.78
N LEU A 20 -5.95 9.87 -0.88
CA LEU A 20 -6.57 10.40 -2.10
C LEU A 20 -6.27 11.88 -2.29
N LYS A 21 -6.27 12.67 -1.22
CA LYS A 21 -6.04 14.12 -1.31
C LYS A 21 -4.72 14.46 -2.00
N SER A 22 -3.69 13.69 -1.75
CA SER A 22 -2.38 13.89 -2.38
C SER A 22 -2.14 12.97 -3.58
N GLY A 23 -3.03 11.99 -3.83
CA GLY A 23 -2.83 10.99 -4.87
C GLY A 23 -1.64 10.10 -4.60
N ARG A 24 -1.32 9.87 -3.33
CA ARG A 24 -0.08 9.21 -2.92
C ARG A 24 -0.32 7.81 -2.41
N VAL A 25 0.59 6.91 -2.81
CA VAL A 25 0.74 5.58 -2.24
C VAL A 25 2.05 5.56 -1.47
N THR A 26 2.01 5.14 -0.20
CA THR A 26 3.23 4.98 0.61
C THR A 26 3.50 3.49 0.75
N ILE A 27 4.64 3.04 0.23
CA ILE A 27 5.09 1.66 0.30
C ILE A 27 6.08 1.55 1.46
N PHE A 28 5.79 0.67 2.43
CA PHE A 28 6.61 0.57 3.62
C PHE A 28 7.91 -0.19 3.34
N LYS A 29 8.93 0.13 4.12
CA LYS A 29 10.27 -0.45 3.95
C LYS A 29 10.26 -1.98 3.97
N THR A 30 9.43 -2.60 4.80
CA THR A 30 9.34 -4.06 4.87
C THR A 30 8.77 -4.65 3.58
N THR A 31 7.80 -3.96 2.95
CA THR A 31 7.29 -4.35 1.63
C THR A 31 8.39 -4.29 0.59
N LEU A 32 9.16 -3.20 0.57
CA LEU A 32 10.28 -3.05 -0.36
C LEU A 32 11.34 -4.14 -0.14
N ALA A 33 11.62 -4.47 1.11
CA ALA A 33 12.59 -5.51 1.45
C ALA A 33 12.16 -6.89 0.95
N VAL A 34 10.87 -7.24 1.06
CA VAL A 34 10.34 -8.50 0.52
C VAL A 34 10.56 -8.58 -0.98
N MET A 35 10.34 -7.46 -1.69
CA MET A 35 10.57 -7.40 -3.15
C MET A 35 12.06 -7.37 -3.53
N GLY A 36 12.96 -7.11 -2.58
CA GLY A 36 14.38 -7.02 -2.83
C GLY A 36 14.82 -5.75 -3.53
N TYR A 37 14.09 -4.65 -3.35
CA TYR A 37 14.38 -3.34 -3.94
C TYR A 37 14.57 -3.44 -5.47
N PRO A 38 13.56 -3.88 -6.23
CA PRO A 38 13.68 -4.07 -7.67
C PRO A 38 13.82 -2.73 -8.42
N GLU A 39 14.29 -2.79 -9.65
CA GLU A 39 14.30 -1.59 -10.50
C GLU A 39 12.90 -1.17 -10.91
N PHE A 40 12.01 -2.15 -11.13
CA PHE A 40 10.64 -1.93 -11.53
C PHE A 40 9.70 -2.83 -10.75
N TYR A 41 8.51 -2.33 -10.48
CA TYR A 41 7.46 -3.09 -9.80
C TYR A 41 6.10 -2.71 -10.41
N HIS A 42 5.10 -3.53 -10.16
CA HIS A 42 3.74 -3.24 -10.58
C HIS A 42 2.74 -3.71 -9.53
N PHE A 43 1.53 -3.21 -9.66
CA PHE A 43 0.40 -3.64 -8.84
C PHE A 43 -0.50 -4.53 -9.65
N LEU A 44 -1.01 -5.60 -9.02
CA LEU A 44 -2.01 -6.50 -9.58
C LEU A 44 -3.22 -6.47 -8.67
N TYR A 45 -4.39 -6.16 -9.21
CA TYR A 45 -5.61 -6.05 -8.42
C TYR A 45 -6.66 -7.04 -8.86
N ASN A 46 -7.20 -7.79 -7.90
CA ASN A 46 -8.33 -8.68 -8.13
C ASN A 46 -9.60 -7.98 -7.65
N GLN A 47 -10.44 -7.57 -8.59
CA GLN A 47 -11.66 -6.82 -8.32
C GLN A 47 -12.69 -7.65 -7.54
N ASP A 48 -12.75 -8.96 -7.76
CA ASP A 48 -13.72 -9.82 -7.10
C ASP A 48 -13.40 -10.01 -5.61
N THR A 49 -12.13 -10.21 -5.28
CA THR A 49 -11.70 -10.44 -3.90
C THR A 49 -11.21 -9.18 -3.21
N ARG A 50 -10.95 -8.11 -3.96
CA ARG A 50 -10.33 -6.87 -3.50
C ARG A 50 -8.95 -7.10 -2.89
N GLN A 51 -8.21 -8.07 -3.46
CA GLN A 51 -6.81 -8.32 -3.11
C GLN A 51 -5.92 -7.53 -4.03
N LEU A 52 -4.93 -6.86 -3.47
CA LEU A 52 -3.92 -6.11 -4.20
C LEU A 52 -2.56 -6.75 -3.95
N ALA A 53 -1.83 -7.04 -5.01
CA ALA A 53 -0.46 -7.52 -4.89
C ALA A 53 0.52 -6.50 -5.45
N ILE A 54 1.72 -6.45 -4.89
CA ILE A 54 2.85 -5.71 -5.42
C ILE A 54 4.00 -6.69 -5.63
N GLU A 55 4.64 -6.63 -6.79
CA GLU A 55 5.74 -7.53 -7.12
C GLU A 55 6.72 -6.87 -8.10
N PRO A 56 7.98 -7.36 -8.15
CA PRO A 56 8.91 -6.92 -9.19
C PRO A 56 8.40 -7.25 -10.57
N CYS A 57 8.76 -6.43 -11.54
CA CYS A 57 8.42 -6.66 -12.95
C CYS A 57 9.53 -6.12 -13.86
N LYS A 58 9.32 -6.27 -15.16
CA LYS A 58 10.22 -5.73 -16.19
C LYS A 58 9.78 -4.33 -16.59
N MET A 59 10.72 -3.55 -17.09
CA MET A 59 10.47 -2.17 -17.51
C MET A 59 9.29 -2.04 -18.48
N ASN A 60 9.13 -2.99 -19.39
CA ASN A 60 8.09 -2.95 -20.40
C ASN A 60 6.82 -3.74 -20.05
N ASP A 61 6.73 -4.24 -18.84
CA ASP A 61 5.50 -4.88 -18.37
C ASP A 61 4.41 -3.82 -18.17
N HIS A 62 3.15 -4.23 -18.35
CA HIS A 62 2.02 -3.33 -18.21
C HIS A 62 1.95 -2.78 -16.77
N GLY A 63 1.82 -1.47 -16.66
CA GLY A 63 1.70 -0.82 -15.36
C GLY A 63 3.00 -0.75 -14.57
N ALA A 64 4.15 -0.94 -15.20
CA ALA A 64 5.43 -0.88 -14.52
C ALA A 64 5.73 0.51 -13.97
N TYR A 65 6.14 0.56 -12.71
CA TYR A 65 6.65 1.76 -12.04
C TYR A 65 8.15 1.59 -11.82
N ALA A 66 8.91 2.65 -12.03
CA ALA A 66 10.33 2.64 -11.70
C ALA A 66 10.52 2.93 -10.20
N LEU A 67 11.37 2.17 -9.56
CA LEU A 67 11.76 2.44 -8.18
C LEU A 67 13.03 3.29 -8.19
N VAL A 68 12.87 4.61 -8.11
CA VAL A 68 13.97 5.57 -8.26
C VAL A 68 14.27 6.26 -6.94
N ASN A 69 15.57 6.48 -6.68
CA ASN A 69 16.05 7.19 -5.49
C ASN A 69 15.54 6.57 -4.18
N VAL A 70 15.33 5.26 -4.17
CA VAL A 70 14.89 4.55 -2.98
C VAL A 70 16.05 4.46 -1.98
N LYS A 71 15.72 4.72 -0.71
CA LYS A 71 16.67 4.56 0.39
C LYS A 71 16.25 3.35 1.22
N LYS A 72 17.21 2.48 1.53
CA LYS A 72 16.95 1.35 2.41
C LYS A 72 16.50 1.86 3.78
N ASP A 73 15.62 1.11 4.41
CA ASP A 73 15.05 1.43 5.73
C ASP A 73 14.16 2.67 5.78
N GLU A 74 13.73 3.17 4.62
CA GLU A 74 12.77 4.27 4.53
C GLU A 74 11.53 3.84 3.75
N THR A 75 10.42 4.54 3.98
CA THR A 75 9.22 4.38 3.17
C THR A 75 9.46 4.99 1.79
N TYR A 76 8.67 4.55 0.82
CA TYR A 76 8.75 5.06 -0.55
C TYR A 76 7.38 5.58 -0.99
N ASP A 77 7.32 6.85 -1.35
CA ASP A 77 6.09 7.48 -1.79
C ASP A 77 6.01 7.52 -3.31
N VAL A 78 4.86 7.09 -3.83
CA VAL A 78 4.55 7.11 -5.26
C VAL A 78 3.36 8.03 -5.49
N SER A 79 3.47 8.95 -6.43
CA SER A 79 2.35 9.77 -6.86
C SER A 79 1.66 9.10 -8.04
N SER A 80 0.41 8.72 -7.86
CA SER A 80 -0.39 8.08 -8.90
C SER A 80 -1.87 8.32 -8.62
N MET A 81 -2.34 9.52 -8.94
CA MET A 81 -3.72 9.95 -8.64
C MET A 81 -4.75 8.99 -9.24
N ASP A 82 -4.55 8.54 -10.49
CA ASP A 82 -5.52 7.65 -11.14
C ASP A 82 -5.63 6.31 -10.42
N PHE A 83 -4.51 5.71 -10.04
CA PHE A 83 -4.50 4.45 -9.31
C PHE A 83 -5.16 4.60 -7.94
N VAL A 84 -4.80 5.64 -7.19
CA VAL A 84 -5.37 5.89 -5.86
C VAL A 84 -6.88 6.11 -5.96
N ARG A 85 -7.32 6.88 -6.96
CA ARG A 85 -8.75 7.13 -7.19
C ARG A 85 -9.51 5.84 -7.46
N ILE A 86 -8.94 4.95 -8.28
CA ILE A 86 -9.55 3.64 -8.57
C ILE A 86 -9.65 2.82 -7.28
N MET A 87 -8.61 2.77 -6.46
CA MET A 87 -8.63 2.01 -5.21
C MET A 87 -9.70 2.53 -4.24
N TYR A 88 -9.84 3.85 -4.12
CA TYR A 88 -10.87 4.44 -3.27
C TYR A 88 -12.27 4.09 -3.77
N HIS A 89 -12.49 4.18 -5.08
CA HIS A 89 -13.79 3.89 -5.68
C HIS A 89 -14.15 2.41 -5.52
N GLU A 90 -13.22 1.51 -5.85
CA GLU A 90 -13.43 0.06 -5.77
C GLU A 90 -13.74 -0.42 -4.36
N ASN A 91 -13.18 0.24 -3.35
CA ASN A 91 -13.32 -0.18 -1.96
C ASN A 91 -14.32 0.67 -1.17
N GLY A 92 -14.96 1.63 -1.80
CA GLY A 92 -15.94 2.50 -1.14
C GLY A 92 -15.33 3.31 -0.01
N TRP A 93 -14.07 3.67 -0.10
CA TRP A 93 -13.37 4.41 0.93
C TRP A 93 -13.80 5.87 0.98
N ASN A 94 -13.79 6.44 2.19
CA ASN A 94 -14.07 7.86 2.39
C ASN A 94 -12.93 8.70 1.81
N GLU A 95 -13.26 9.59 0.89
CA GLU A 95 -12.27 10.41 0.17
C GLU A 95 -11.47 11.35 1.07
N GLU A 96 -11.99 11.66 2.26
CA GLU A 96 -11.33 12.56 3.22
C GLU A 96 -10.35 11.83 4.14
N ILE A 97 -10.30 10.51 4.09
CA ILE A 97 -9.56 9.66 5.03
C ILE A 97 -8.45 8.91 4.29
N SER A 98 -7.29 8.82 4.92
CA SER A 98 -6.21 7.94 4.46
C SER A 98 -6.40 6.55 5.05
N TYR A 99 -5.92 5.53 4.34
CA TYR A 99 -6.07 4.13 4.73
C TYR A 99 -4.74 3.41 4.74
N ARG A 100 -4.59 2.47 5.66
CA ARG A 100 -3.39 1.63 5.78
C ARG A 100 -3.79 0.17 5.83
N ILE A 101 -3.02 -0.67 5.12
CA ILE A 101 -3.29 -2.09 5.03
C ILE A 101 -2.01 -2.86 5.33
N ALA A 102 -2.10 -3.85 6.23
CA ALA A 102 -1.02 -4.79 6.48
C ALA A 102 -0.97 -5.80 5.33
N GLY A 103 0.24 -6.18 4.95
CA GLY A 103 0.46 -7.13 3.87
C GLY A 103 0.91 -8.48 4.37
N VAL A 104 0.76 -9.48 3.51
CA VAL A 104 1.28 -10.83 3.70
C VAL A 104 2.41 -11.04 2.70
N ALA A 105 3.58 -11.40 3.20
CA ALA A 105 4.75 -11.61 2.36
C ALA A 105 4.73 -12.99 1.72
N TYR A 106 5.09 -13.04 0.44
CA TYR A 106 5.36 -14.28 -0.30
C TYR A 106 6.80 -14.21 -0.81
N PRO A 107 7.79 -14.53 0.06
CA PRO A 107 9.20 -14.28 -0.27
C PRO A 107 9.71 -15.00 -1.51
N GLN A 108 9.19 -16.22 -1.80
CA GLN A 108 9.59 -16.97 -2.98
C GLN A 108 9.22 -16.24 -4.28
N ASP A 109 8.10 -15.53 -4.26
CA ASP A 109 7.63 -14.75 -5.41
C ASP A 109 8.09 -13.30 -5.34
N ARG A 110 8.78 -12.91 -4.28
CA ARG A 110 9.18 -11.54 -4.01
C ARG A 110 7.98 -10.58 -4.06
N ALA A 111 6.84 -11.05 -3.57
CA ALA A 111 5.57 -10.34 -3.65
C ALA A 111 4.99 -10.11 -2.25
N VAL A 112 4.17 -9.07 -2.15
CA VAL A 112 3.36 -8.80 -0.96
C VAL A 112 1.91 -8.64 -1.41
N GLU A 113 0.99 -9.24 -0.67
CA GLU A 113 -0.43 -9.19 -0.96
C GLU A 113 -1.18 -8.48 0.16
N PHE A 114 -2.09 -7.59 -0.22
CA PHE A 114 -2.88 -6.78 0.70
C PHE A 114 -4.37 -7.08 0.50
N ASP A 115 -5.06 -7.40 1.59
CA ASP A 115 -6.51 -7.54 1.59
C ASP A 115 -7.14 -6.17 1.86
N LEU A 116 -7.63 -5.50 0.82
CA LEU A 116 -8.15 -4.14 0.95
C LEU A 116 -9.47 -4.08 1.72
N THR A 117 -10.14 -5.22 1.92
CA THR A 117 -11.32 -5.27 2.81
C THR A 117 -10.96 -5.06 4.28
N LYS A 118 -9.67 -5.19 4.62
CA LYS A 118 -9.14 -5.02 5.97
C LYS A 118 -8.40 -3.69 6.16
N ALA A 119 -8.64 -2.72 5.28
CA ALA A 119 -8.03 -1.41 5.38
C ALA A 119 -8.44 -0.72 6.67
N LEU A 120 -7.48 -0.08 7.33
CA LEU A 120 -7.72 0.67 8.57
C LEU A 120 -7.60 2.16 8.31
N GLU A 121 -8.48 2.94 8.92
CA GLU A 121 -8.50 4.39 8.78
C GLU A 121 -7.35 5.03 9.54
N ILE A 122 -6.80 6.09 8.96
CA ILE A 122 -5.76 6.89 9.60
C ILE A 122 -6.36 8.25 9.93
N HIS A 123 -6.34 8.62 11.22
CA HIS A 123 -6.81 9.92 11.71
C HIS A 123 -5.68 10.59 12.46
N GLU A 124 -5.35 11.82 12.08
CA GLU A 124 -4.27 12.59 12.71
C GLU A 124 -2.94 11.82 12.74
N GLY A 125 -2.64 11.11 11.63
CA GLY A 125 -1.41 10.32 11.50
C GLY A 125 -1.39 9.02 12.28
N ARG A 126 -2.51 8.64 12.90
CA ARG A 126 -2.59 7.43 13.73
C ARG A 126 -3.61 6.45 13.15
N VAL A 127 -3.27 5.16 13.22
CA VAL A 127 -4.13 4.09 12.73
C VAL A 127 -5.20 3.78 13.77
N MET A 128 -6.44 3.76 13.33
CA MET A 128 -7.57 3.42 14.20
C MET A 128 -7.84 1.92 14.16
N GLU A 129 -8.33 1.38 15.28
CA GLU A 129 -8.80 0.00 15.30
C GLU A 129 -10.02 -0.18 14.37
N PRO A 130 -10.20 -1.38 13.82
CA PRO A 130 -11.32 -1.67 12.92
C PRO A 130 -12.70 -1.56 13.58
#